data_f97a6c2ab9fdd307e2a9d9f45de5ecc9
#
_entry.id   f97a6c2ab9fdd307e2a9d9f45de5ecc9
#
_cell.length_a   1.000
_cell.length_b   1.000
_cell.length_c   1.000
_cell.angle_alpha   90.00
_cell.angle_beta   90.00
_cell.angle_gamma   90.00
#
_symmetry.space_group_name_H-M   'P 1'
#
loop_
_entity.id
_entity.type
_entity.pdbx_description
1 polymer ?
#
loop_
_entity_poly.entity_id
_entity_poly.type
_entity_poly.pdbx_seq_one_letter_code
_entity_poly.pdbx_strand_id
1 'polypeptide(L)'
;MSSNAHCTVTSLDLSCNFIEDRGINPLSNTMAKLSKGMHHLNLSYCSLTGKGVGNLMQSLTTNRSCATTLTYLNLCGNSMREDSCCHNLCTFLAQPNVVSILDISSTDTPLDMLFGALLRGCTTALTHLNLSRNPFSYQTKKIKEGKDNIPSAFKQFFASTLALQYINVSYCKLPAEALKNLLLGLACNEALKNVELNLSNNQLGAHGGAAVLESCIGGVKCVSRLDLSENAIGR
;
A
#
# COMPACT_ATOMS: atom_id res chain seq x y z
N MET A 1 -32.35 -2.98 -10.46
CA MET A 1 -32.39 -2.74 -9.01
C MET A 1 -32.33 -1.25 -8.79
N SER A 2 -33.38 -0.68 -8.20
CA SER A 2 -33.41 0.75 -7.88
C SER A 2 -32.30 1.04 -6.87
N SER A 3 -31.45 2.01 -7.17
CA SER A 3 -30.45 2.51 -6.24
C SER A 3 -31.19 3.03 -5.00
N ASN A 4 -30.92 2.44 -3.83
CA ASN A 4 -31.43 2.95 -2.58
C ASN A 4 -30.75 4.29 -2.28
N ALA A 5 -31.38 5.38 -2.70
CA ALA A 5 -30.88 6.75 -2.47
C ALA A 5 -30.75 7.08 -0.96
N HIS A 6 -31.35 6.28 -0.08
CA HIS A 6 -31.32 6.44 1.37
C HIS A 6 -30.38 5.44 2.06
N CYS A 7 -29.47 4.78 1.31
CA CYS A 7 -28.49 3.89 1.92
C CYS A 7 -27.67 4.64 2.97
N THR A 8 -27.67 4.15 4.19
CA THR A 8 -26.90 4.71 5.33
C THR A 8 -25.68 3.86 5.70
N VAL A 9 -25.45 2.77 4.95
CA VAL A 9 -24.28 1.90 5.19
C VAL A 9 -23.02 2.63 4.71
N THR A 10 -22.15 2.96 5.64
CA THR A 10 -20.86 3.61 5.41
C THR A 10 -19.67 2.75 5.82
N SER A 11 -19.93 1.63 6.47
CA SER A 11 -18.93 0.64 6.88
C SER A 11 -19.37 -0.74 6.42
N LEU A 12 -18.50 -1.42 5.68
CA LEU A 12 -18.76 -2.75 5.13
C LEU A 12 -17.54 -3.64 5.34
N ASP A 13 -17.74 -4.71 6.09
CA ASP A 13 -16.76 -5.78 6.26
C ASP A 13 -17.32 -7.07 5.68
N LEU A 14 -16.68 -7.57 4.65
CA LEU A 14 -17.00 -8.83 3.99
C LEU A 14 -15.80 -9.79 4.03
N SER A 15 -14.82 -9.52 4.88
CA SER A 15 -13.58 -10.30 4.96
C SER A 15 -13.82 -11.80 5.18
N CYS A 16 -12.90 -12.60 4.68
CA CYS A 16 -12.91 -14.06 4.84
C CYS A 16 -14.18 -14.75 4.29
N ASN A 17 -14.82 -14.16 3.30
CA ASN A 17 -15.93 -14.76 2.57
C ASN A 17 -15.51 -15.13 1.15
N PHE A 18 -16.03 -16.21 0.62
CA PHE A 18 -15.78 -16.65 -0.74
C PHE A 18 -16.68 -15.87 -1.73
N ILE A 19 -16.37 -14.58 -1.91
CA ILE A 19 -17.22 -13.67 -2.72
C ILE A 19 -16.93 -13.80 -4.20
N GLU A 20 -15.67 -13.98 -4.56
CA GLU A 20 -15.19 -14.02 -5.94
C GLU A 20 -15.58 -12.78 -6.77
N ASP A 21 -15.12 -12.71 -8.01
CA ASP A 21 -15.43 -11.61 -8.92
C ASP A 21 -16.94 -11.50 -9.24
N ARG A 22 -17.67 -12.62 -9.15
CA ARG A 22 -19.12 -12.64 -9.38
C ARG A 22 -19.89 -11.86 -8.32
N GLY A 23 -19.45 -11.94 -7.07
CA GLY A 23 -20.06 -11.21 -5.96
C GLY A 23 -19.63 -9.75 -5.89
N ILE A 24 -18.37 -9.44 -6.22
CA ILE A 24 -17.87 -8.07 -6.15
C ILE A 24 -18.42 -7.17 -7.27
N ASN A 25 -18.75 -7.69 -8.45
CA ASN A 25 -19.23 -6.88 -9.56
C ASN A 25 -20.55 -6.13 -9.27
N PRO A 26 -21.61 -6.77 -8.71
CA PRO A 26 -22.81 -6.05 -8.28
C PRO A 26 -22.53 -5.03 -7.18
N LEU A 27 -21.62 -5.34 -6.25
CA LEU A 27 -21.21 -4.42 -5.19
C LEU A 27 -20.52 -3.19 -5.79
N SER A 28 -19.59 -3.37 -6.72
CA SER A 28 -18.89 -2.29 -7.42
C SER A 28 -19.85 -1.32 -8.09
N ASN A 29 -20.85 -1.85 -8.80
CA ASN A 29 -21.90 -1.04 -9.43
C ASN A 29 -22.72 -0.24 -8.41
N THR A 30 -22.92 -0.79 -7.22
CA THR A 30 -23.59 -0.09 -6.11
C THR A 30 -22.69 0.99 -5.52
N MET A 31 -21.41 0.68 -5.30
CA MET A 31 -20.39 1.63 -4.78
C MET A 31 -20.27 2.87 -5.68
N ALA A 32 -20.33 2.70 -7.01
CA ALA A 32 -20.28 3.82 -7.96
C ALA A 32 -21.42 4.84 -7.76
N LYS A 33 -22.53 4.44 -7.11
CA LYS A 33 -23.76 5.24 -6.96
C LYS A 33 -24.05 5.67 -5.53
N LEU A 34 -23.20 5.34 -4.56
CA LEU A 34 -23.40 5.72 -3.16
C LEU A 34 -23.29 7.23 -2.99
N SER A 35 -24.38 7.88 -2.60
CA SER A 35 -24.43 9.33 -2.41
C SER A 35 -23.62 9.81 -1.18
N LYS A 36 -23.54 9.00 -0.13
CA LYS A 36 -22.80 9.30 1.10
C LYS A 36 -21.37 8.77 1.11
N GLY A 37 -20.95 8.05 0.05
CA GLY A 37 -19.67 7.37 0.01
C GLY A 37 -19.57 6.18 0.96
N MET A 38 -18.34 5.74 1.22
CA MET A 38 -17.99 4.62 2.10
C MET A 38 -16.83 5.05 2.99
N HIS A 39 -16.89 4.82 4.29
CA HIS A 39 -15.80 5.15 5.22
C HIS A 39 -14.87 3.97 5.47
N HIS A 40 -15.43 2.78 5.57
CA HIS A 40 -14.69 1.57 5.89
C HIS A 40 -15.07 0.46 4.92
N LEU A 41 -14.08 -0.10 4.24
CA LEU A 41 -14.26 -1.21 3.31
C LEU A 41 -13.20 -2.29 3.55
N ASN A 42 -13.63 -3.43 4.06
CA ASN A 42 -12.80 -4.61 4.27
C ASN A 42 -13.26 -5.75 3.37
N LEU A 43 -12.41 -6.10 2.42
CA LEU A 43 -12.60 -7.20 1.46
C LEU A 43 -11.44 -8.20 1.51
N SER A 44 -10.73 -8.26 2.64
CA SER A 44 -9.60 -9.17 2.78
C SER A 44 -10.01 -10.63 2.66
N TYR A 45 -9.19 -11.43 2.00
CA TYR A 45 -9.41 -12.87 1.81
C TYR A 45 -10.78 -13.21 1.20
N CYS A 46 -11.21 -12.45 0.18
CA CYS A 46 -12.49 -12.64 -0.51
C CYS A 46 -12.38 -13.42 -1.82
N SER A 47 -11.24 -14.02 -2.12
CA SER A 47 -10.97 -14.76 -3.37
C SER A 47 -11.20 -13.91 -4.64
N LEU A 48 -10.90 -12.61 -4.55
CA LEU A 48 -10.98 -11.71 -5.70
C LEU A 48 -9.74 -11.86 -6.58
N THR A 49 -9.93 -11.75 -7.88
CA THR A 49 -8.85 -11.62 -8.85
C THR A 49 -8.61 -10.14 -9.21
N GLY A 50 -7.55 -9.88 -9.98
CA GLY A 50 -7.27 -8.54 -10.49
C GLY A 50 -8.43 -7.92 -11.25
N LYS A 51 -9.25 -8.72 -11.93
CA LYS A 51 -10.45 -8.23 -12.64
C LYS A 51 -11.51 -7.69 -11.66
N GLY A 52 -11.82 -8.45 -10.61
CA GLY A 52 -12.81 -8.03 -9.61
C GLY A 52 -12.35 -6.79 -8.84
N VAL A 53 -11.11 -6.79 -8.37
CA VAL A 53 -10.53 -5.62 -7.69
C VAL A 53 -10.42 -4.42 -8.63
N GLY A 54 -10.05 -4.63 -9.90
CA GLY A 54 -9.98 -3.56 -10.90
C GLY A 54 -11.32 -2.88 -11.12
N ASN A 55 -12.43 -3.64 -11.24
CA ASN A 55 -13.79 -3.12 -11.37
C ASN A 55 -14.21 -2.31 -10.13
N LEU A 56 -13.88 -2.81 -8.95
CA LEU A 56 -14.14 -2.10 -7.70
C LEU A 56 -13.38 -0.77 -7.66
N MET A 57 -12.09 -0.77 -7.93
CA MET A 57 -11.27 0.45 -7.93
C MET A 57 -11.76 1.48 -8.93
N GLN A 58 -12.16 1.06 -10.12
CA GLN A 58 -12.77 1.95 -11.10
C GLN A 58 -14.07 2.58 -10.58
N SER A 59 -14.91 1.79 -9.90
CA SER A 59 -16.16 2.29 -9.30
C SER A 59 -15.91 3.29 -8.18
N LEU A 60 -14.92 3.05 -7.32
CA LEU A 60 -14.50 3.99 -6.27
C LEU A 60 -13.90 5.27 -6.86
N THR A 61 -13.15 5.16 -7.97
CA THR A 61 -12.56 6.31 -8.66
C THR A 61 -13.63 7.22 -9.26
N THR A 62 -14.70 6.66 -9.81
CA THR A 62 -15.79 7.44 -10.40
C THR A 62 -16.70 8.09 -9.36
N ASN A 63 -16.76 7.53 -8.15
CA ASN A 63 -17.57 8.08 -7.06
C ASN A 63 -16.75 9.04 -6.19
N ARG A 64 -16.88 10.35 -6.44
CA ARG A 64 -16.19 11.39 -5.67
C ARG A 64 -16.48 11.36 -4.18
N SER A 65 -17.68 10.93 -3.77
CA SER A 65 -18.02 10.79 -2.35
C SER A 65 -17.13 9.74 -1.68
N CYS A 66 -16.81 8.62 -2.37
CA CYS A 66 -15.89 7.61 -1.83
C CYS A 66 -14.46 8.16 -1.67
N ALA A 67 -13.96 8.95 -2.61
CA ALA A 67 -12.63 9.55 -2.51
C ALA A 67 -12.49 10.48 -1.29
N THR A 68 -13.56 11.16 -0.90
CA THR A 68 -13.57 12.11 0.23
C THR A 68 -14.00 11.49 1.56
N THR A 69 -14.44 10.23 1.59
CA THR A 69 -14.94 9.58 2.80
C THR A 69 -14.22 8.27 3.16
N LEU A 70 -13.60 7.58 2.18
CA LEU A 70 -12.98 6.28 2.43
C LEU A 70 -11.68 6.44 3.21
N THR A 71 -11.73 6.11 4.50
CA THR A 71 -10.58 6.20 5.41
C THR A 71 -9.88 4.86 5.60
N TYR A 72 -10.59 3.75 5.47
CA TYR A 72 -10.08 2.40 5.65
C TYR A 72 -10.33 1.55 4.42
N LEU A 73 -9.26 1.05 3.80
CA LEU A 73 -9.32 0.12 2.66
C LEU A 73 -8.42 -1.09 2.91
N ASN A 74 -9.03 -2.26 3.03
CA ASN A 74 -8.33 -3.52 3.18
C ASN A 74 -8.68 -4.49 2.04
N LEU A 75 -7.67 -4.83 1.23
CA LEU A 75 -7.75 -5.77 0.10
C LEU A 75 -6.83 -6.98 0.30
N CYS A 76 -6.26 -7.16 1.50
CA CYS A 76 -5.30 -8.21 1.82
C CYS A 76 -5.74 -9.60 1.33
N GLY A 77 -4.80 -10.38 0.83
CA GLY A 77 -5.04 -11.78 0.48
C GLY A 77 -5.89 -12.00 -0.79
N ASN A 78 -6.06 -10.98 -1.62
CA ASN A 78 -6.68 -11.10 -2.94
C ASN A 78 -5.60 -11.00 -4.03
N SER A 79 -5.78 -11.69 -5.16
CA SER A 79 -4.77 -11.66 -6.23
C SER A 79 -4.90 -10.41 -7.11
N MET A 80 -3.88 -9.57 -7.15
CA MET A 80 -3.87 -8.34 -7.96
C MET A 80 -2.74 -8.36 -9.01
N ARG A 81 -2.40 -9.52 -9.53
CA ARG A 81 -1.30 -9.70 -10.52
C ARG A 81 -1.52 -9.00 -11.85
N GLU A 82 -2.76 -8.73 -12.23
CA GLU A 82 -3.08 -8.16 -13.53
C GLU A 82 -2.71 -6.68 -13.59
N ASP A 83 -2.04 -6.25 -14.66
CA ASP A 83 -1.62 -4.86 -14.88
C ASP A 83 -2.79 -3.88 -14.84
N SER A 84 -3.96 -4.28 -15.35
CA SER A 84 -5.18 -3.46 -15.31
C SER A 84 -5.66 -3.16 -13.89
N CYS A 85 -5.55 -4.14 -12.98
CA CYS A 85 -5.89 -3.96 -11.57
C CYS A 85 -4.95 -2.95 -10.90
N CYS A 86 -3.66 -3.13 -11.08
CA CYS A 86 -2.66 -2.21 -10.53
C CYS A 86 -2.87 -0.79 -11.06
N HIS A 87 -3.21 -0.64 -12.35
CA HIS A 87 -3.52 0.66 -12.93
C HIS A 87 -4.74 1.33 -12.26
N ASN A 88 -5.84 0.60 -12.08
CA ASN A 88 -7.05 1.14 -11.47
C ASN A 88 -6.86 1.49 -9.99
N LEU A 89 -6.14 0.65 -9.23
CA LEU A 89 -5.74 0.96 -7.85
C LEU A 89 -4.87 2.23 -7.79
N CYS A 90 -3.84 2.31 -8.64
CA CYS A 90 -2.97 3.48 -8.72
C CYS A 90 -3.74 4.74 -9.14
N THR A 91 -4.73 4.61 -10.04
CA THR A 91 -5.57 5.74 -10.46
C THR A 91 -6.41 6.27 -9.29
N PHE A 92 -7.01 5.38 -8.49
CA PHE A 92 -7.76 5.76 -7.29
C PHE A 92 -6.84 6.43 -6.26
N LEU A 93 -5.70 5.82 -5.92
CA LEU A 93 -4.77 6.34 -4.91
C LEU A 93 -4.06 7.62 -5.34
N ALA A 94 -3.95 7.89 -6.64
CA ALA A 94 -3.30 9.09 -7.16
C ALA A 94 -4.19 10.35 -7.12
N GLN A 95 -5.51 10.16 -6.98
CA GLN A 95 -6.42 11.29 -6.76
C GLN A 95 -6.32 11.77 -5.31
N PRO A 96 -6.63 13.04 -5.02
CA PRO A 96 -6.79 13.50 -3.64
C PRO A 96 -7.82 12.63 -2.92
N ASN A 97 -7.39 11.97 -1.85
CA ASN A 97 -8.21 11.06 -1.06
C ASN A 97 -7.89 11.19 0.43
N VAL A 98 -8.70 10.54 1.27
CA VAL A 98 -8.58 10.58 2.74
C VAL A 98 -8.27 9.21 3.34
N VAL A 99 -7.76 8.28 2.52
CA VAL A 99 -7.38 6.95 2.99
C VAL A 99 -6.30 7.09 4.05
N SER A 100 -6.62 6.68 5.27
CA SER A 100 -5.71 6.69 6.42
C SER A 100 -5.12 5.32 6.71
N ILE A 101 -5.84 4.26 6.41
CA ILE A 101 -5.38 2.87 6.56
C ILE A 101 -5.52 2.15 5.24
N LEU A 102 -4.39 1.72 4.69
CA LEU A 102 -4.32 0.93 3.46
C LEU A 102 -3.61 -0.39 3.73
N ASP A 103 -4.33 -1.49 3.56
CA ASP A 103 -3.76 -2.85 3.59
C ASP A 103 -3.97 -3.54 2.24
N ILE A 104 -2.87 -3.76 1.54
CA ILE A 104 -2.79 -4.54 0.30
C ILE A 104 -1.76 -5.65 0.43
N SER A 105 -1.55 -6.14 1.64
CA SER A 105 -0.62 -7.24 1.88
C SER A 105 -1.07 -8.54 1.20
N SER A 106 -0.12 -9.38 0.81
CA SER A 106 -0.40 -10.66 0.15
C SER A 106 -1.31 -10.55 -1.09
N THR A 107 -1.06 -9.58 -1.95
CA THR A 107 -1.89 -9.34 -3.14
C THR A 107 -1.14 -9.53 -4.46
N ASP A 108 0.15 -9.83 -4.41
CA ASP A 108 1.05 -9.86 -5.57
C ASP A 108 1.13 -8.51 -6.33
N THR A 109 0.86 -7.39 -5.65
CA THR A 109 0.92 -6.05 -6.24
C THR A 109 2.37 -5.66 -6.55
N PRO A 110 2.68 -5.19 -7.78
CA PRO A 110 3.98 -4.62 -8.10
C PRO A 110 4.20 -3.30 -7.34
N LEU A 111 5.10 -3.31 -6.35
CA LEU A 111 5.30 -2.16 -5.45
C LEU A 111 5.97 -0.96 -6.15
N ASP A 112 6.72 -1.18 -7.22
CA ASP A 112 7.39 -0.13 -8.00
C ASP A 112 6.42 0.87 -8.63
N MET A 113 5.24 0.43 -9.05
CA MET A 113 4.20 1.30 -9.63
C MET A 113 3.39 2.07 -8.57
N LEU A 114 3.25 1.51 -7.38
CA LEU A 114 2.36 2.00 -6.33
C LEU A 114 2.80 3.37 -5.78
N PHE A 115 4.11 3.54 -5.53
CA PHE A 115 4.62 4.72 -4.82
C PHE A 115 4.42 6.03 -5.58
N GLY A 116 4.37 5.99 -6.92
CA GLY A 116 4.01 7.16 -7.72
C GLY A 116 2.57 7.62 -7.48
N ALA A 117 1.65 6.71 -7.23
CA ALA A 117 0.27 7.02 -6.90
C ALA A 117 0.14 7.52 -5.45
N LEU A 118 0.76 6.82 -4.49
CA LEU A 118 0.78 7.22 -3.08
C LEU A 118 1.36 8.62 -2.89
N LEU A 119 2.43 8.96 -3.60
CA LEU A 119 3.05 10.28 -3.55
C LEU A 119 2.08 11.38 -4.00
N ARG A 120 1.24 11.12 -5.01
CA ARG A 120 0.30 12.12 -5.52
C ARG A 120 -0.93 12.32 -4.65
N GLY A 121 -1.49 11.26 -4.08
CA GLY A 121 -2.81 11.34 -3.45
C GLY A 121 -2.87 11.00 -1.96
N CYS A 122 -1.85 10.36 -1.38
CA CYS A 122 -1.95 9.79 -0.04
C CYS A 122 -0.98 10.38 1.00
N THR A 123 -0.21 11.41 0.66
CA THR A 123 0.83 11.94 1.55
C THR A 123 0.32 12.62 2.81
N THR A 124 -0.91 13.12 2.81
CA THR A 124 -1.45 13.91 3.93
C THR A 124 -2.24 13.10 4.94
N ALA A 125 -2.97 12.06 4.51
CA ALA A 125 -3.92 11.35 5.35
C ALA A 125 -3.44 9.95 5.78
N LEU A 126 -2.53 9.33 5.02
CA LEU A 126 -2.13 7.94 5.24
C LEU A 126 -1.32 7.79 6.53
N THR A 127 -1.86 7.04 7.49
CA THR A 127 -1.23 6.73 8.78
C THR A 127 -0.69 5.31 8.85
N HIS A 128 -1.37 4.34 8.23
CA HIS A 128 -1.00 2.93 8.26
C HIS A 128 -0.90 2.38 6.84
N LEU A 129 0.27 1.90 6.49
CA LEU A 129 0.57 1.30 5.19
C LEU A 129 1.10 -0.12 5.37
N ASN A 130 0.29 -1.12 5.01
CA ASN A 130 0.70 -2.51 5.00
C ASN A 130 0.84 -3.04 3.58
N LEU A 131 2.08 -3.29 3.18
CA LEU A 131 2.48 -3.82 1.86
C LEU A 131 3.12 -5.21 1.97
N SER A 132 3.08 -5.84 3.15
CA SER A 132 3.80 -7.07 3.41
C SER A 132 3.41 -8.21 2.44
N ARG A 133 4.33 -9.14 2.23
CA ARG A 133 4.13 -10.29 1.33
C ARG A 133 3.82 -9.91 -0.13
N ASN A 134 4.27 -8.74 -0.57
CA ASN A 134 4.27 -8.35 -1.96
C ASN A 134 5.72 -8.27 -2.45
N PRO A 135 6.10 -9.03 -3.47
CA PRO A 135 7.48 -9.00 -3.93
C PRO A 135 7.82 -7.61 -4.51
N PHE A 136 8.94 -7.08 -4.08
CA PHE A 136 9.51 -5.89 -4.71
C PHE A 136 10.11 -6.35 -6.06
N SER A 137 9.25 -6.43 -7.08
CA SER A 137 9.66 -6.89 -8.40
C SER A 137 10.12 -5.69 -9.22
N TYR A 138 11.43 -5.66 -9.51
CA TYR A 138 11.91 -4.94 -10.67
C TYR A 138 11.45 -5.69 -11.92
N GLN A 139 11.02 -4.96 -12.93
CA GLN A 139 10.98 -5.53 -14.26
C GLN A 139 12.43 -5.84 -14.65
N THR A 140 12.88 -7.04 -14.32
CA THR A 140 14.21 -7.58 -14.65
C THR A 140 14.53 -7.60 -16.15
N LYS A 141 13.58 -7.21 -17.01
CA LYS A 141 13.76 -7.15 -18.46
C LYS A 141 14.56 -5.94 -18.97
N LYS A 142 14.95 -5.00 -18.10
CA LYS A 142 15.78 -3.82 -18.48
C LYS A 142 17.07 -3.67 -17.66
N ILE A 143 17.54 -4.71 -16.99
CA ILE A 143 18.89 -4.71 -16.41
C ILE A 143 19.89 -4.97 -17.53
N LYS A 144 20.04 -4.02 -18.44
CA LYS A 144 21.29 -3.79 -19.15
C LYS A 144 21.93 -2.61 -18.43
N GLU A 145 23.10 -2.88 -17.82
CA GLU A 145 23.97 -1.90 -17.17
C GLU A 145 23.59 -1.47 -15.74
N GLY A 146 23.83 -2.32 -14.73
CA GLY A 146 24.34 -1.92 -13.40
C GLY A 146 23.66 -0.79 -12.62
N LYS A 147 22.47 -0.34 -13.00
CA LYS A 147 21.70 0.68 -12.28
C LYS A 147 20.39 0.07 -11.75
N ASP A 148 20.36 -0.16 -10.46
CA ASP A 148 19.13 -0.45 -9.72
C ASP A 148 18.21 0.77 -9.83
N ASN A 149 17.28 0.74 -10.78
CA ASN A 149 16.35 1.87 -10.99
C ASN A 149 15.15 1.80 -10.07
N ILE A 150 15.37 2.07 -8.76
CA ILE A 150 14.25 2.36 -7.86
C ILE A 150 13.57 3.65 -8.33
N PRO A 151 12.24 3.66 -8.58
CA PRO A 151 11.55 4.89 -8.91
C PRO A 151 11.81 5.98 -7.86
N SER A 152 12.14 7.18 -8.29
CA SER A 152 12.39 8.31 -7.38
C SER A 152 11.20 8.60 -6.46
N ALA A 153 9.98 8.29 -6.92
CA ALA A 153 8.75 8.40 -6.14
C ALA A 153 8.77 7.58 -4.85
N PHE A 154 9.51 6.46 -4.82
CA PHE A 154 9.65 5.64 -3.61
C PHE A 154 10.30 6.43 -2.48
N LYS A 155 11.48 6.99 -2.69
CA LYS A 155 12.16 7.83 -1.70
C LYS A 155 11.35 9.08 -1.39
N GLN A 156 10.81 9.75 -2.42
CA GLN A 156 10.07 10.99 -2.27
C GLN A 156 8.80 10.82 -1.44
N PHE A 157 8.10 9.68 -1.57
CA PHE A 157 6.92 9.40 -0.75
C PHE A 157 7.28 9.40 0.74
N PHE A 158 8.31 8.66 1.16
CA PHE A 158 8.73 8.62 2.57
C PHE A 158 9.29 9.95 3.06
N ALA A 159 9.88 10.76 2.18
CA ALA A 159 10.40 12.08 2.54
C ALA A 159 9.31 13.15 2.70
N SER A 160 8.13 12.97 2.07
CA SER A 160 7.09 14.01 2.01
C SER A 160 5.77 13.64 2.68
N THR A 161 5.59 12.39 3.10
CA THR A 161 4.37 11.99 3.83
C THR A 161 4.32 12.64 5.21
N LEU A 162 3.10 13.04 5.65
CA LEU A 162 2.93 13.86 6.85
C LEU A 162 2.39 13.12 8.07
N ALA A 163 1.76 11.95 7.87
CA ALA A 163 0.95 11.32 8.90
C ALA A 163 1.31 9.85 9.20
N LEU A 164 2.28 9.26 8.49
CA LEU A 164 2.62 7.84 8.67
C LEU A 164 3.06 7.53 10.10
N GLN A 165 2.44 6.50 10.67
CA GLN A 165 2.72 5.94 12.00
C GLN A 165 3.13 4.46 11.92
N TYR A 166 2.64 3.73 10.91
CA TYR A 166 2.92 2.32 10.72
C TYR A 166 3.26 2.02 9.28
N ILE A 167 4.41 1.38 9.06
CA ILE A 167 4.91 0.94 7.76
C ILE A 167 5.30 -0.53 7.87
N ASN A 168 4.62 -1.39 7.12
CA ASN A 168 4.95 -2.79 7.05
C ASN A 168 5.32 -3.20 5.62
N VAL A 169 6.58 -3.52 5.42
CA VAL A 169 7.15 -4.05 4.18
C VAL A 169 7.86 -5.38 4.43
N SER A 170 7.37 -6.15 5.40
CA SER A 170 7.91 -7.49 5.69
C SER A 170 7.64 -8.47 4.56
N TYR A 171 8.47 -9.47 4.39
CA TYR A 171 8.34 -10.48 3.33
C TYR A 171 8.30 -9.91 1.89
N CYS A 172 8.90 -8.74 1.65
CA CYS A 172 8.87 -8.09 0.34
C CYS A 172 10.11 -8.36 -0.52
N LYS A 173 11.13 -9.04 0.03
CA LYS A 173 12.43 -9.23 -0.63
C LYS A 173 13.01 -7.90 -1.11
N LEU A 174 13.05 -6.91 -0.21
CA LEU A 174 13.52 -5.58 -0.51
C LEU A 174 14.97 -5.61 -1.02
N PRO A 175 15.26 -5.08 -2.22
CA PRO A 175 16.63 -4.88 -2.67
C PRO A 175 17.35 -3.88 -1.78
N ALA A 176 18.68 -4.00 -1.66
CA ALA A 176 19.50 -3.11 -0.82
C ALA A 176 19.29 -1.63 -1.18
N GLU A 177 19.15 -1.30 -2.45
CA GLU A 177 18.92 0.07 -2.90
C GLU A 177 17.52 0.58 -2.52
N ALA A 178 16.48 -0.27 -2.53
CA ALA A 178 15.15 0.09 -2.05
C ALA A 178 15.17 0.38 -0.55
N LEU A 179 15.83 -0.49 0.21
CA LEU A 179 16.03 -0.30 1.65
C LEU A 179 16.72 1.04 1.95
N LYS A 180 17.83 1.33 1.25
CA LYS A 180 18.55 2.59 1.37
C LYS A 180 17.66 3.80 1.05
N ASN A 181 16.89 3.74 -0.03
CA ASN A 181 15.98 4.83 -0.41
C ASN A 181 14.85 5.04 0.59
N LEU A 182 14.31 3.97 1.20
CA LEU A 182 13.33 4.05 2.28
C LEU A 182 13.92 4.79 3.49
N LEU A 183 15.09 4.34 3.94
CA LEU A 183 15.75 4.94 5.12
C LEU A 183 16.14 6.39 4.87
N LEU A 184 16.69 6.71 3.69
CA LEU A 184 17.00 8.09 3.32
C LEU A 184 15.74 8.97 3.23
N GLY A 185 14.64 8.44 2.71
CA GLY A 185 13.36 9.14 2.70
C GLY A 185 12.89 9.48 4.11
N LEU A 186 12.89 8.49 5.01
CA LEU A 186 12.51 8.70 6.42
C LEU A 186 13.48 9.65 7.15
N ALA A 187 14.77 9.58 6.86
CA ALA A 187 15.78 10.47 7.48
C ALA A 187 15.58 11.94 7.06
N CYS A 188 15.12 12.19 5.84
CA CYS A 188 14.81 13.54 5.33
C CYS A 188 13.44 14.07 5.77
N ASN A 189 12.61 13.25 6.42
CA ASN A 189 11.26 13.64 6.80
C ASN A 189 11.24 14.22 8.21
N GLU A 190 10.98 15.51 8.31
CA GLU A 190 10.90 16.25 9.58
C GLU A 190 9.50 16.22 10.22
N ALA A 191 8.47 15.83 9.46
CA ALA A 191 7.09 15.83 9.94
C ALA A 191 6.74 14.59 10.76
N LEU A 192 7.34 13.44 10.41
CA LEU A 192 7.00 12.16 11.04
C LEU A 192 7.61 12.03 12.43
N LYS A 193 6.83 11.39 13.33
CA LYS A 193 7.25 11.05 14.70
C LYS A 193 6.63 9.71 15.10
N ASN A 194 7.38 8.93 15.88
CA ASN A 194 6.90 7.67 16.46
C ASN A 194 6.42 6.64 15.41
N VAL A 195 7.16 6.52 14.30
CA VAL A 195 6.85 5.54 13.24
C VAL A 195 7.25 4.14 13.69
N GLU A 196 6.34 3.18 13.54
CA GLU A 196 6.65 1.76 13.63
C GLU A 196 7.01 1.24 12.25
N LEU A 197 8.23 0.71 12.09
CA LEU A 197 8.76 0.18 10.83
C LEU A 197 9.00 -1.32 10.94
N ASN A 198 8.27 -2.11 10.16
CA ASN A 198 8.45 -3.55 10.06
C ASN A 198 9.19 -3.92 8.76
N LEU A 199 10.43 -4.40 8.90
CA LEU A 199 11.31 -4.90 7.85
C LEU A 199 11.58 -6.40 7.99
N SER A 200 10.82 -7.13 8.81
CA SER A 200 11.06 -8.55 9.08
C SER A 200 11.02 -9.38 7.80
N ASN A 201 11.77 -10.46 7.78
CA ASN A 201 11.77 -11.46 6.71
C ASN A 201 12.06 -10.90 5.29
N ASN A 202 13.04 -10.01 5.18
CA ASN A 202 13.48 -9.42 3.91
C ASN A 202 14.82 -9.97 3.40
N GLN A 203 15.40 -10.96 4.11
CA GLN A 203 16.69 -11.58 3.73
C GLN A 203 17.85 -10.56 3.68
N LEU A 204 17.86 -9.59 4.61
CA LEU A 204 18.81 -8.49 4.61
C LEU A 204 20.27 -8.96 4.85
N GLY A 205 20.46 -10.05 5.57
CA GLY A 205 21.79 -10.52 5.97
C GLY A 205 22.51 -9.56 6.92
N ALA A 206 23.75 -9.89 7.27
CA ALA A 206 24.53 -9.11 8.23
C ALA A 206 24.76 -7.66 7.74
N HIS A 207 25.15 -7.46 6.47
CA HIS A 207 25.42 -6.13 5.93
C HIS A 207 24.16 -5.26 5.84
N GLY A 208 23.04 -5.83 5.38
CA GLY A 208 21.76 -5.10 5.30
C GLY A 208 21.25 -4.72 6.69
N GLY A 209 21.31 -5.65 7.64
CA GLY A 209 20.92 -5.39 9.02
C GLY A 209 21.76 -4.31 9.69
N ALA A 210 23.09 -4.35 9.52
CA ALA A 210 24.00 -3.32 10.03
C ALA A 210 23.68 -1.94 9.45
N ALA A 211 23.47 -1.85 8.12
CA ALA A 211 23.13 -0.59 7.46
C ALA A 211 21.81 0.01 7.98
N VAL A 212 20.79 -0.83 8.28
CA VAL A 212 19.53 -0.36 8.88
C VAL A 212 19.77 0.17 10.28
N LEU A 213 20.51 -0.57 11.12
CA LEU A 213 20.77 -0.17 12.49
C LEU A 213 21.58 1.14 12.55
N GLU A 214 22.63 1.27 11.75
CA GLU A 214 23.40 2.52 11.64
C GLU A 214 22.52 3.69 11.22
N SER A 215 21.67 3.49 10.22
CA SER A 215 20.76 4.54 9.73
C SER A 215 19.73 4.93 10.78
N CYS A 216 19.10 3.96 11.45
CA CYS A 216 18.08 4.23 12.46
C CYS A 216 18.65 4.83 13.73
N ILE A 217 19.87 4.44 14.14
CA ILE A 217 20.53 5.02 15.32
C ILE A 217 21.12 6.41 15.00
N GLY A 218 21.73 6.57 13.82
CA GLY A 218 22.49 7.77 13.45
C GLY A 218 21.71 8.86 12.72
N GLY A 219 20.61 8.55 12.04
CA GLY A 219 19.97 9.50 11.12
C GLY A 219 18.45 9.53 11.09
N VAL A 220 17.77 8.38 11.22
CA VAL A 220 16.31 8.30 11.10
C VAL A 220 15.67 8.59 12.46
N LYS A 221 15.31 9.84 12.70
CA LYS A 221 14.77 10.29 14.01
C LYS A 221 13.32 9.94 14.25
N CYS A 222 12.57 9.62 13.20
CA CYS A 222 11.13 9.39 13.29
C CYS A 222 10.76 7.96 13.69
N VAL A 223 11.65 6.98 13.55
CA VAL A 223 11.37 5.56 13.86
C VAL A 223 11.50 5.33 15.36
N SER A 224 10.38 4.94 16.00
CA SER A 224 10.34 4.60 17.43
C SER A 224 10.32 3.09 17.68
N ARG A 225 9.84 2.30 16.72
CA ARG A 225 9.80 0.84 16.77
C ARG A 225 10.31 0.25 15.47
N LEU A 226 11.27 -0.66 15.56
CA LEU A 226 11.88 -1.32 14.42
C LEU A 226 11.82 -2.83 14.59
N ASP A 227 11.21 -3.53 13.64
CA ASP A 227 11.22 -5.00 13.59
C ASP A 227 12.14 -5.47 12.45
N LEU A 228 13.22 -6.14 12.81
CA LEU A 228 14.21 -6.76 11.92
C LEU A 228 14.23 -8.29 12.03
N SER A 229 13.24 -8.90 12.66
CA SER A 229 13.21 -10.34 12.88
C SER A 229 13.32 -11.11 11.55
N GLU A 230 13.80 -12.35 11.61
CA GLU A 230 13.89 -13.27 10.46
C GLU A 230 14.70 -12.71 9.25
N ASN A 231 15.73 -11.91 9.49
CA ASN A 231 16.58 -11.31 8.44
C ASN A 231 17.99 -11.90 8.36
N ALA A 232 18.31 -12.96 9.13
CA ALA A 232 19.62 -13.61 9.18
C ALA A 232 20.78 -12.61 9.46
N ILE A 233 20.59 -11.66 10.36
CA ILE A 233 21.53 -10.56 10.65
C ILE A 233 22.76 -11.04 11.41
N GLY A 234 22.67 -12.14 12.13
CA GLY A 234 23.68 -12.61 13.09
C GLY A 234 24.59 -13.74 12.60
N ARG A 235 24.84 -13.89 11.30
CA ARG A 235 25.77 -14.90 10.76
C ARG A 235 26.92 -14.27 10.02
#